data_a211e44b8c4136b25ed06b84ace89bc6
#
_entry.id   a211e44b8c4136b25ed06b84ace89bc6
#
_cell.length_a   1.000
_cell.length_b   1.000
_cell.length_c   1.000
_cell.angle_alpha   90.00
_cell.angle_beta   90.00
_cell.angle_gamma   90.00
#
_symmetry.space_group_name_H-M   'P 1'
#
loop_
_entity.id
_entity.type
_entity.pdbx_description
1 polymer ?
#
loop_
_entity_poly.entity_id
_entity_poly.type
_entity_poly.pdbx_seq_one_letter_code
_entity_poly.pdbx_strand_id
1 'polypeptide(L)'
;MRRGLVLAIIAVAALVGFPAAASADPEDPVVYLSPADGWVFPQGADFSFGFACVSPSSAIVSCEGSQPLGSKLDTFHAGPHTLSVTATDYEGRQTTATTTYTVFDITKPHVVFRTPTDGALFELGSSATIDYACEDDSGGLGIFDGSCIGTYPIGMPVDTRNLGTFAFSVTAVDKQFNMTQETIHYSVVDRTPPTLTLVTPADGATYSLGQPVYAWFYCDDGGSGLNGCKGDVPPNNQIDTSTLGTKTFTVTAFDRAGNTSRETHRYSVVYDFAGFLSPAAAYPAAAAMKAGGSVPLKFSLHGDQGSDIFSEGSPGWIPCGALDGSTRADGSLSYNASADRYTYLAATSKSWAGTCRDLVVTLRDGTTHRARFSFTK
;
A
#
# COMPACT_ATOMS: atom_id res chain seq x y z
N MET A 1 25.95 52.79 19.16
CA MET A 1 26.71 53.29 20.30
C MET A 1 27.52 52.14 20.92
N ARG A 2 28.64 51.71 20.31
CA ARG A 2 29.58 50.71 20.87
C ARG A 2 30.95 50.82 20.21
N ARG A 3 31.50 52.10 20.11
CA ARG A 3 32.83 52.38 19.62
C ARG A 3 33.84 52.78 20.74
N GLY A 4 33.43 52.60 22.01
CA GLY A 4 34.22 53.12 23.13
C GLY A 4 34.98 52.07 23.95
N LEU A 5 34.92 50.73 23.58
CA LEU A 5 35.46 49.69 24.47
C LEU A 5 36.88 49.19 24.05
N VAL A 6 37.28 49.42 22.81
CA VAL A 6 38.53 48.85 22.30
C VAL A 6 39.77 49.72 22.77
N LEU A 7 39.60 51.03 22.98
CA LEU A 7 40.68 51.87 23.49
C LEU A 7 40.92 51.74 25.00
N ALA A 8 39.91 51.30 25.75
CA ALA A 8 39.99 51.07 27.20
C ALA A 8 40.78 49.81 27.58
N ILE A 9 40.79 48.78 26.68
CA ILE A 9 41.44 47.51 26.97
C ILE A 9 42.99 47.64 26.89
N ILE A 10 43.52 48.47 26.03
CA ILE A 10 44.99 48.70 25.94
C ILE A 10 45.51 49.43 27.17
N ALA A 11 44.74 50.36 27.78
CA ALA A 11 45.08 51.02 29.00
C ALA A 11 44.94 50.22 30.28
N VAL A 12 44.02 49.19 30.26
CA VAL A 12 43.81 48.29 31.39
C VAL A 12 44.80 47.12 31.38
N ALA A 13 45.38 46.77 30.22
CA ALA A 13 46.42 45.74 30.10
C ALA A 13 47.68 46.04 30.91
N ALA A 14 47.97 47.31 31.24
CA ALA A 14 49.06 47.68 32.12
C ALA A 14 48.77 47.55 33.63
N LEU A 15 47.49 47.23 33.99
CA LEU A 15 47.07 47.15 35.41
C LEU A 15 46.57 45.76 35.85
N VAL A 16 46.32 44.82 34.90
CA VAL A 16 45.94 43.42 35.20
C VAL A 16 47.00 42.56 34.56
N GLY A 17 47.89 41.98 35.37
CA GLY A 17 49.08 41.25 34.93
C GLY A 17 48.78 40.19 33.88
N PHE A 18 48.99 40.58 32.60
CA PHE A 18 49.09 39.55 31.53
C PHE A 18 50.41 38.84 31.75
N PRO A 19 50.43 37.49 31.68
CA PRO A 19 51.73 36.82 31.68
C PRO A 19 52.50 37.26 30.45
N ALA A 20 53.61 37.91 30.68
CA ALA A 20 54.60 38.21 29.63
C ALA A 20 55.16 36.86 29.17
N ALA A 21 55.30 36.62 27.86
CA ALA A 21 56.14 35.53 27.39
C ALA A 21 57.55 35.78 27.96
N ALA A 22 58.12 34.82 28.64
CA ALA A 22 59.43 34.90 29.21
C ALA A 22 60.45 35.16 28.08
N SER A 23 61.05 36.35 28.03
CA SER A 23 62.30 36.55 27.25
C SER A 23 63.42 35.83 28.00
N ALA A 24 64.29 35.17 27.28
CA ALA A 24 65.51 34.55 27.86
C ALA A 24 66.49 35.58 28.26
N ASP A 25 66.45 36.79 27.71
CA ASP A 25 67.32 37.95 27.98
C ASP A 25 66.44 39.17 28.38
N PRO A 26 66.74 39.88 29.45
CA PRO A 26 65.99 41.05 29.88
C PRO A 26 66.02 42.21 28.86
N GLU A 27 66.82 42.16 27.83
CA GLU A 27 66.89 43.12 26.73
C GLU A 27 66.05 42.79 25.51
N ASP A 28 65.50 41.56 25.42
CA ASP A 28 64.68 41.11 24.31
C ASP A 28 63.31 41.78 24.27
N PRO A 29 62.70 41.91 23.08
CA PRO A 29 61.34 42.40 22.97
C PRO A 29 60.33 41.51 23.78
N VAL A 30 59.31 42.13 24.37
CA VAL A 30 58.25 41.49 25.13
C VAL A 30 56.97 41.57 24.29
N VAL A 31 56.31 40.47 24.16
CA VAL A 31 55.01 40.29 23.43
C VAL A 31 53.89 40.04 24.42
N TYR A 32 52.83 40.84 24.32
CA TYR A 32 51.58 40.64 25.03
C TYR A 32 50.51 40.08 24.06
N LEU A 33 49.80 39.09 24.46
CA LEU A 33 48.79 38.37 23.64
C LEU A 33 47.38 38.37 24.30
N SER A 34 46.37 38.54 23.48
CA SER A 34 44.96 38.38 23.85
C SER A 34 44.26 37.54 22.75
N PRO A 35 43.66 36.40 23.06
CA PRO A 35 43.43 35.86 24.41
C PRO A 35 44.71 35.39 25.08
N ALA A 36 44.69 35.35 26.40
CA ALA A 36 45.75 34.70 27.16
C ALA A 36 45.76 33.20 26.92
N ASP A 37 46.92 32.56 27.18
CA ASP A 37 47.05 31.11 27.01
C ASP A 37 46.04 30.31 27.85
N GLY A 38 45.45 29.29 27.25
CA GLY A 38 44.45 28.41 27.90
C GLY A 38 43.04 28.97 27.97
N TRP A 39 42.74 30.10 27.30
CA TRP A 39 41.34 30.57 27.28
C TRP A 39 40.43 29.61 26.56
N VAL A 40 39.15 29.58 27.03
CA VAL A 40 38.11 28.71 26.49
C VAL A 40 36.93 29.56 26.03
N PHE A 41 36.49 29.34 24.82
CA PHE A 41 35.35 30.02 24.19
C PHE A 41 34.28 29.04 23.81
N PRO A 42 32.99 29.39 23.99
CA PRO A 42 31.94 28.62 23.36
C PRO A 42 31.94 28.85 21.84
N GLN A 43 31.52 27.85 21.07
CA GLN A 43 31.38 27.97 19.63
C GLN A 43 30.51 29.17 19.24
N GLY A 44 30.93 29.94 18.24
CA GLY A 44 30.26 31.16 17.80
C GLY A 44 30.51 32.39 18.67
N ALA A 45 31.42 32.34 19.66
CA ALA A 45 31.81 33.52 20.44
C ALA A 45 32.42 34.63 19.58
N ASP A 46 32.06 35.86 19.84
CA ASP A 46 32.60 37.03 19.14
C ASP A 46 33.80 37.61 19.88
N PHE A 47 35.01 37.21 19.50
CA PHE A 47 36.25 37.67 20.07
C PHE A 47 37.26 38.05 18.98
N SER A 48 38.21 38.93 19.31
CA SER A 48 39.20 39.40 18.35
C SER A 48 40.64 39.23 18.87
N PHE A 49 41.54 38.89 17.96
CA PHE A 49 42.97 38.77 18.26
C PHE A 49 43.58 40.14 18.63
N GLY A 50 44.17 40.21 19.79
CA GLY A 50 44.86 41.39 20.27
C GLY A 50 46.31 41.07 20.60
N PHE A 51 47.27 42.00 20.26
CA PHE A 51 48.63 41.85 20.69
C PHE A 51 49.30 43.21 20.74
N ALA A 52 50.40 43.31 21.53
CA ALA A 52 51.27 44.47 21.61
C ALA A 52 52.71 44.00 21.82
N CYS A 53 53.63 44.69 21.24
CA CYS A 53 55.08 44.48 21.38
C CYS A 53 55.73 45.65 22.00
N VAL A 54 56.59 45.45 22.98
CA VAL A 54 57.47 46.50 23.60
C VAL A 54 58.88 45.96 23.69
N SER A 55 59.87 46.83 23.54
CA SER A 55 61.26 46.49 23.82
C SER A 55 61.76 47.35 24.95
N PRO A 56 62.40 46.75 25.97
CA PRO A 56 62.92 47.51 27.10
C PRO A 56 64.20 48.36 26.80
N SER A 57 64.93 47.96 25.74
CA SER A 57 66.24 48.51 25.44
C SER A 57 66.35 49.26 24.08
N SER A 58 65.36 49.06 23.18
CA SER A 58 65.41 49.52 21.80
C SER A 58 64.00 49.80 21.27
N ALA A 59 63.83 50.38 20.07
CA ALA A 59 62.58 50.60 19.43
C ALA A 59 62.12 49.32 18.75
N ILE A 60 60.82 49.04 18.74
CA ILE A 60 60.21 47.91 17.95
C ILE A 60 60.22 48.33 16.48
N VAL A 61 60.76 47.46 15.62
CA VAL A 61 60.78 47.61 14.16
C VAL A 61 59.60 46.87 13.53
N SER A 62 59.29 45.65 14.00
CA SER A 62 58.11 44.92 13.55
C SER A 62 57.46 44.18 14.71
N CYS A 63 56.14 44.09 14.63
CA CYS A 63 55.27 43.32 15.56
C CYS A 63 54.21 42.65 14.72
N GLU A 64 54.50 41.41 14.34
CA GLU A 64 53.70 40.66 13.35
C GLU A 64 53.02 39.46 13.97
N GLY A 65 51.67 39.39 13.89
CA GLY A 65 50.84 38.25 14.33
C GLY A 65 50.58 37.24 13.22
N SER A 66 50.34 36.00 13.60
CA SER A 66 49.85 34.95 12.68
C SER A 66 48.55 35.35 11.96
N GLN A 67 47.84 36.34 12.54
CA GLN A 67 46.68 37.01 11.97
C GLN A 67 46.79 38.51 12.23
N PRO A 68 46.13 39.39 11.45
CA PRO A 68 46.14 40.83 11.68
C PRO A 68 45.57 41.21 13.06
N LEU A 69 46.14 42.28 13.67
CA LEU A 69 45.61 42.84 14.90
C LEU A 69 44.12 43.23 14.74
N GLY A 70 43.29 42.82 15.66
CA GLY A 70 41.83 43.04 15.65
C GLY A 70 41.04 42.11 14.73
N SER A 71 41.69 41.13 14.06
CA SER A 71 40.96 40.08 13.33
C SER A 71 40.13 39.25 14.26
N LYS A 72 38.99 38.73 13.75
CA LYS A 72 38.14 37.81 14.49
C LYS A 72 38.85 36.47 14.70
N LEU A 73 38.73 35.92 15.91
CA LEU A 73 39.18 34.57 16.17
C LEU A 73 38.29 33.56 15.44
N ASP A 74 38.86 32.47 15.04
CA ASP A 74 38.06 31.30 14.62
C ASP A 74 37.45 30.65 15.87
N THR A 75 36.21 31.00 16.11
CA THR A 75 35.36 30.39 17.15
C THR A 75 34.26 29.53 16.55
N PHE A 76 34.28 29.35 15.22
CA PHE A 76 33.32 28.48 14.52
C PHE A 76 33.73 27.00 14.62
N HIS A 77 35.01 26.71 14.43
CA HIS A 77 35.52 25.35 14.53
C HIS A 77 35.90 25.00 15.97
N ALA A 78 35.27 24.00 16.52
CA ALA A 78 35.58 23.51 17.86
C ALA A 78 36.95 22.84 17.91
N GLY A 79 37.60 22.93 19.06
CA GLY A 79 38.94 22.38 19.29
C GLY A 79 40.00 23.42 19.66
N PRO A 80 41.25 23.01 19.77
CA PRO A 80 42.38 23.89 20.13
C PRO A 80 42.86 24.71 18.92
N HIS A 81 43.11 25.99 19.15
CA HIS A 81 43.63 26.93 18.17
C HIS A 81 44.89 27.60 18.74
N THR A 82 45.85 27.87 17.87
CA THR A 82 47.14 28.52 18.27
C THR A 82 47.33 29.81 17.50
N LEU A 83 47.74 30.83 18.21
CA LEU A 83 48.14 32.14 17.67
C LEU A 83 49.58 32.41 18.04
N SER A 84 50.28 33.11 17.18
CA SER A 84 51.67 33.53 17.43
C SER A 84 51.88 34.97 17.03
N VAL A 85 52.80 35.61 17.72
CA VAL A 85 53.29 36.99 17.39
C VAL A 85 54.78 37.00 17.53
N THR A 86 55.45 37.62 16.54
CA THR A 86 56.90 37.84 16.52
C THR A 86 57.17 39.35 16.60
N ALA A 87 57.94 39.76 17.58
CA ALA A 87 58.45 41.10 17.74
C ALA A 87 59.92 41.15 17.31
N THR A 88 60.28 42.16 16.56
CA THR A 88 61.69 42.44 16.21
C THR A 88 62.01 43.88 16.61
N ASP A 89 63.10 44.08 17.33
CA ASP A 89 63.59 45.43 17.68
C ASP A 89 64.60 45.96 16.68
N TYR A 90 65.03 47.21 16.90
CA TYR A 90 65.97 47.90 15.99
C TYR A 90 67.39 47.28 16.00
N GLU A 91 67.75 46.52 17.02
CA GLU A 91 69.00 45.79 17.14
C GLU A 91 68.94 44.38 16.52
N GLY A 92 67.74 44.01 15.96
CA GLY A 92 67.54 42.74 15.29
C GLY A 92 67.23 41.59 16.26
N ARG A 93 67.00 41.85 17.52
CA ARG A 93 66.57 40.82 18.49
C ARG A 93 65.09 40.45 18.23
N GLN A 94 64.81 39.22 18.36
CA GLN A 94 63.47 38.72 18.08
C GLN A 94 62.92 37.90 19.24
N THR A 95 61.64 38.10 19.55
CA THR A 95 60.84 37.26 20.46
C THR A 95 59.58 36.79 19.77
N THR A 96 59.35 35.51 19.80
CA THR A 96 58.08 34.94 19.35
C THR A 96 57.32 34.40 20.56
N ALA A 97 56.11 34.89 20.76
CA ALA A 97 55.18 34.37 21.77
C ALA A 97 54.00 33.63 21.09
N THR A 98 53.57 32.58 21.72
CA THR A 98 52.41 31.80 21.28
C THR A 98 51.34 31.76 22.37
N THR A 99 50.09 31.71 21.97
CA THR A 99 48.96 31.47 22.86
C THR A 99 48.05 30.42 22.25
N THR A 100 47.48 29.57 23.08
CA THR A 100 46.46 28.63 22.69
C THR A 100 45.13 29.00 23.32
N TYR A 101 44.09 28.85 22.54
CA TYR A 101 42.71 28.91 23.06
C TYR A 101 41.94 27.67 22.57
N THR A 102 40.90 27.26 23.29
CA THR A 102 40.07 26.16 22.93
C THR A 102 38.63 26.60 22.70
N VAL A 103 38.06 26.20 21.60
CA VAL A 103 36.65 26.39 21.31
C VAL A 103 35.93 25.11 21.65
N PHE A 104 34.98 25.18 22.58
CA PHE A 104 34.14 24.00 22.89
C PHE A 104 32.82 24.07 22.17
N ASP A 105 32.41 22.92 21.67
CA ASP A 105 31.19 22.71 20.96
C ASP A 105 29.99 22.75 21.91
N ILE A 106 28.99 23.56 21.58
CA ILE A 106 27.74 23.71 22.32
C ILE A 106 26.52 23.28 21.49
N THR A 107 26.76 22.93 20.25
CA THR A 107 25.70 22.48 19.34
C THR A 107 25.40 21.00 19.57
N LYS A 108 24.18 20.64 19.31
CA LYS A 108 23.76 19.25 19.45
C LYS A 108 23.80 18.56 18.08
N PRO A 109 24.19 17.28 18.03
CA PRO A 109 24.08 16.53 16.80
C PRO A 109 22.61 16.33 16.40
N HIS A 110 22.36 16.03 15.13
CA HIS A 110 21.03 15.69 14.62
C HIS A 110 21.01 14.28 14.03
N VAL A 111 19.81 13.72 13.92
CA VAL A 111 19.59 12.38 13.37
C VAL A 111 18.95 12.47 11.99
N VAL A 112 19.51 11.73 11.04
CA VAL A 112 18.96 11.57 9.69
C VAL A 112 18.32 10.19 9.57
N PHE A 113 17.00 10.13 9.59
CA PHE A 113 16.26 8.88 9.38
C PHE A 113 16.10 8.63 7.87
N ARG A 114 16.57 7.48 7.38
CA ARG A 114 16.42 7.02 6.00
C ARG A 114 15.39 5.93 5.88
N THR A 115 15.41 4.94 6.80
CA THR A 115 14.42 3.86 6.89
C THR A 115 14.31 3.36 8.34
N PRO A 116 13.11 3.40 8.99
CA PRO A 116 11.92 4.09 8.51
C PRO A 116 12.06 5.61 8.55
N THR A 117 11.26 6.32 7.76
CA THR A 117 11.03 7.76 7.90
C THR A 117 9.81 8.01 8.76
N ASP A 118 9.66 9.23 9.28
CA ASP A 118 8.46 9.57 10.06
C ASP A 118 7.20 9.47 9.20
N GLY A 119 6.17 8.82 9.76
CA GLY A 119 4.92 8.53 9.04
C GLY A 119 4.99 7.43 7.97
N ALA A 120 6.11 6.70 7.85
CA ALA A 120 6.24 5.62 6.87
C ALA A 120 5.18 4.53 7.06
N LEU A 121 4.69 3.98 5.95
CA LEU A 121 3.73 2.89 5.92
C LEU A 121 4.39 1.66 5.30
N PHE A 122 4.37 0.56 6.04
CA PHE A 122 4.86 -0.74 5.59
C PHE A 122 3.71 -1.72 5.49
N GLU A 123 3.75 -2.57 4.47
CA GLU A 123 2.82 -3.69 4.38
C GLU A 123 3.19 -4.78 5.39
N LEU A 124 2.21 -5.45 5.98
CA LEU A 124 2.42 -6.54 6.92
C LEU A 124 3.33 -7.62 6.31
N GLY A 125 4.39 -7.99 7.03
CA GLY A 125 5.37 -8.97 6.57
C GLY A 125 6.32 -8.50 5.47
N SER A 126 6.26 -7.22 5.06
CA SER A 126 7.20 -6.67 4.07
C SER A 126 8.63 -6.61 4.62
N SER A 127 9.61 -6.64 3.73
CA SER A 127 11.02 -6.51 4.10
C SER A 127 11.49 -5.08 3.87
N ALA A 128 12.00 -4.46 4.92
CA ALA A 128 12.71 -3.19 4.88
C ALA A 128 13.85 -3.24 5.88
N THR A 129 14.94 -2.54 5.61
CA THR A 129 16.13 -2.55 6.46
C THR A 129 16.31 -1.21 7.13
N ILE A 130 16.59 -1.21 8.43
CA ILE A 130 16.83 0.00 9.21
C ILE A 130 18.10 0.69 8.73
N ASP A 131 17.96 1.98 8.42
CA ASP A 131 19.06 2.87 8.03
C ASP A 131 18.83 4.26 8.60
N TYR A 132 19.82 4.76 9.32
CA TYR A 132 19.86 6.11 9.87
C TYR A 132 21.31 6.57 9.99
N ALA A 133 21.52 7.86 10.16
CA ALA A 133 22.82 8.45 10.45
C ALA A 133 22.71 9.51 11.55
N CYS A 134 23.78 9.72 12.27
CA CYS A 134 23.91 10.85 13.17
C CYS A 134 24.99 11.79 12.60
N GLU A 135 24.66 13.05 12.50
CA GLU A 135 25.52 14.08 11.92
C GLU A 135 25.68 15.22 12.93
N ASP A 136 26.88 15.77 12.99
CA ASP A 136 27.18 16.93 13.78
C ASP A 136 27.21 18.17 12.88
N ASP A 137 27.19 19.36 13.45
CA ASP A 137 27.30 20.58 12.67
C ASP A 137 28.71 20.74 12.04
N SER A 138 28.80 21.58 11.02
CA SER A 138 30.05 21.74 10.24
C SER A 138 31.23 22.29 11.01
N GLY A 139 31.00 22.86 12.19
CA GLY A 139 32.03 23.43 13.08
C GLY A 139 32.30 22.58 14.31
N GLY A 140 31.53 21.52 14.53
CA GLY A 140 31.61 20.63 15.69
C GLY A 140 32.79 19.64 15.62
N LEU A 141 32.99 18.89 16.68
CA LEU A 141 34.05 17.88 16.79
C LEU A 141 33.62 16.52 16.19
N GLY A 142 32.38 16.40 15.76
CA GLY A 142 31.81 15.19 15.22
C GLY A 142 31.24 14.25 16.27
N ILE A 143 30.58 13.21 15.78
CA ILE A 143 29.90 12.22 16.62
C ILE A 143 30.92 11.42 17.43
N PHE A 144 30.62 11.18 18.71
CA PHE A 144 31.41 10.28 19.56
C PHE A 144 31.28 8.85 19.06
N ASP A 145 32.39 8.14 18.95
CA ASP A 145 32.44 6.79 18.37
C ASP A 145 31.48 5.83 19.09
N GLY A 146 30.59 5.21 18.34
CA GLY A 146 29.61 4.28 18.85
C GLY A 146 28.41 4.89 19.57
N SER A 147 28.24 6.21 19.54
CA SER A 147 27.14 6.89 20.24
C SER A 147 25.93 7.22 19.36
N CYS A 148 25.92 6.78 18.10
CA CYS A 148 24.76 6.83 17.22
C CYS A 148 23.97 5.54 17.38
N ILE A 149 23.00 5.52 18.30
CA ILE A 149 22.33 4.28 18.75
C ILE A 149 20.83 4.40 18.56
N GLY A 150 20.27 3.56 17.68
CA GLY A 150 18.83 3.40 17.50
C GLY A 150 18.24 2.33 18.39
N THR A 151 16.91 2.34 18.55
CA THR A 151 16.14 1.25 19.21
C THR A 151 16.52 -0.11 18.64
N TYR A 152 16.82 -0.17 17.35
CA TYR A 152 17.39 -1.33 16.68
C TYR A 152 18.61 -0.90 15.87
N PRO A 153 19.65 -1.76 15.75
CA PRO A 153 20.86 -1.45 14.98
C PRO A 153 20.59 -1.25 13.47
N ILE A 154 21.45 -0.46 12.83
CA ILE A 154 21.49 -0.35 11.37
C ILE A 154 21.67 -1.73 10.74
N GLY A 155 21.00 -1.97 9.62
CA GLY A 155 21.05 -3.26 8.89
C GLY A 155 20.09 -4.33 9.42
N MET A 156 19.46 -4.12 10.56
CA MET A 156 18.39 -5.00 11.04
C MET A 156 17.08 -4.76 10.26
N PRO A 157 16.23 -5.78 10.12
CA PRO A 157 14.94 -5.59 9.50
C PRO A 157 14.04 -4.69 10.36
N VAL A 158 13.25 -3.84 9.69
CA VAL A 158 12.12 -3.14 10.32
C VAL A 158 11.11 -4.18 10.80
N ASP A 159 10.57 -4.04 12.01
CA ASP A 159 9.55 -4.97 12.50
C ASP A 159 8.19 -4.69 11.85
N THR A 160 7.84 -5.53 10.88
CA THR A 160 6.58 -5.47 10.12
C THR A 160 5.67 -6.67 10.40
N ARG A 161 5.91 -7.43 11.48
CA ARG A 161 5.19 -8.68 11.78
C ARG A 161 3.81 -8.47 12.37
N ASN A 162 3.53 -7.29 12.91
CA ASN A 162 2.26 -6.97 13.54
C ASN A 162 1.71 -5.66 13.02
N LEU A 163 0.38 -5.59 12.85
CA LEU A 163 -0.30 -4.35 12.50
C LEU A 163 -0.21 -3.33 13.64
N GLY A 164 -0.13 -2.06 13.29
CA GLY A 164 -0.13 -0.97 14.26
C GLY A 164 0.88 0.12 13.98
N THR A 165 0.95 1.09 14.88
CA THR A 165 1.93 2.18 14.82
C THR A 165 3.03 1.93 15.84
N PHE A 166 4.27 2.05 15.41
CA PHE A 166 5.47 1.76 16.20
C PHE A 166 6.34 3.01 16.26
N ALA A 167 7.00 3.20 17.40
CA ALA A 167 7.98 4.24 17.59
C ALA A 167 9.39 3.70 17.34
N PHE A 168 10.22 4.52 16.67
CA PHE A 168 11.63 4.23 16.48
C PHE A 168 12.45 5.45 16.92
N SER A 169 13.33 5.25 17.89
CA SER A 169 14.14 6.33 18.48
C SER A 169 15.62 6.11 18.18
N VAL A 170 16.32 7.20 17.94
CA VAL A 170 17.79 7.22 17.79
C VAL A 170 18.34 8.27 18.74
N THR A 171 19.41 7.93 19.43
CA THR A 171 20.20 8.84 20.28
C THR A 171 21.55 9.07 19.63
N ALA A 172 21.96 10.32 19.57
CA ALA A 172 23.25 10.77 19.10
C ALA A 172 23.96 11.56 20.20
N VAL A 173 25.26 11.36 20.36
CA VAL A 173 26.13 12.13 21.26
C VAL A 173 27.35 12.52 20.50
N ASP A 174 27.75 13.81 20.56
CA ASP A 174 28.98 14.32 19.97
C ASP A 174 30.20 14.10 20.92
N LYS A 175 31.38 14.50 20.50
CA LYS A 175 32.60 14.38 21.27
C LYS A 175 32.71 15.37 22.46
N GLN A 176 31.82 16.35 22.54
CA GLN A 176 31.66 17.25 23.66
C GLN A 176 30.51 16.90 24.61
N PHE A 177 29.87 15.68 24.36
CA PHE A 177 28.77 15.16 25.13
C PHE A 177 27.46 15.94 24.99
N ASN A 178 27.30 16.77 23.95
CA ASN A 178 25.95 17.26 23.60
C ASN A 178 25.14 16.10 23.06
N MET A 179 23.91 15.98 23.52
CA MET A 179 23.05 14.83 23.22
C MET A 179 21.75 15.25 22.55
N THR A 180 21.37 14.48 21.54
CA THR A 180 20.05 14.53 20.90
C THR A 180 19.42 13.14 20.94
N GLN A 181 18.13 13.09 21.22
CA GLN A 181 17.31 11.91 21.02
C GLN A 181 16.11 12.32 20.15
N GLU A 182 15.96 11.65 19.02
CA GLU A 182 14.83 11.85 18.13
C GLU A 182 14.01 10.57 18.00
N THR A 183 12.69 10.74 17.90
CA THR A 183 11.75 9.65 17.77
C THR A 183 10.82 9.92 16.60
N ILE A 184 10.71 8.94 15.72
CA ILE A 184 9.75 8.91 14.62
C ILE A 184 8.73 7.80 14.83
N HIS A 185 7.65 7.84 14.07
CA HIS A 185 6.64 6.80 14.07
C HIS A 185 6.46 6.24 12.67
N TYR A 186 6.29 4.93 12.57
CA TYR A 186 5.89 4.24 11.33
C TYR A 186 4.71 3.33 11.62
N SER A 187 3.94 3.00 10.60
CA SER A 187 2.78 2.11 10.74
C SER A 187 2.91 0.90 9.83
N VAL A 188 2.49 -0.24 10.35
CA VAL A 188 2.35 -1.49 9.60
C VAL A 188 0.87 -1.71 9.33
N VAL A 189 0.52 -1.84 8.08
CA VAL A 189 -0.84 -1.96 7.57
C VAL A 189 -0.97 -3.21 6.71
N ASP A 190 -2.17 -3.72 6.59
CA ASP A 190 -2.54 -4.73 5.60
C ASP A 190 -3.51 -4.10 4.61
N ARG A 191 -3.15 -4.08 3.34
CA ARG A 191 -3.97 -3.57 2.24
C ARG A 191 -4.34 -4.66 1.24
N THR A 192 -3.97 -5.90 1.53
CA THR A 192 -4.22 -7.04 0.67
C THR A 192 -5.60 -7.59 0.96
N PRO A 193 -6.56 -7.51 0.01
CA PRO A 193 -7.87 -8.10 0.22
C PRO A 193 -7.79 -9.63 0.32
N PRO A 194 -8.73 -10.27 1.04
CA PRO A 194 -8.80 -11.71 1.10
C PRO A 194 -9.06 -12.33 -0.28
N THR A 195 -8.56 -13.51 -0.50
CA THR A 195 -8.87 -14.34 -1.65
C THR A 195 -10.23 -15.02 -1.43
N LEU A 196 -11.00 -15.16 -2.52
CA LEU A 196 -12.32 -15.77 -2.51
C LEU A 196 -12.43 -16.73 -3.70
N THR A 197 -13.02 -17.89 -3.46
CA THR A 197 -13.34 -18.86 -4.52
C THR A 197 -14.78 -19.32 -4.36
N LEU A 198 -15.62 -19.01 -5.35
CA LEU A 198 -17.00 -19.48 -5.44
C LEU A 198 -17.06 -20.63 -6.45
N VAL A 199 -17.40 -21.83 -5.96
CA VAL A 199 -17.43 -23.07 -6.77
C VAL A 199 -18.85 -23.39 -7.21
N THR A 200 -19.82 -23.31 -6.27
CA THR A 200 -21.23 -23.61 -6.54
C THR A 200 -22.12 -22.52 -5.97
N PRO A 201 -23.02 -21.95 -6.80
CA PRO A 201 -23.27 -22.27 -8.22
C PRO A 201 -22.08 -21.87 -9.10
N ALA A 202 -21.79 -22.65 -10.14
CA ALA A 202 -20.83 -22.23 -11.16
C ALA A 202 -21.45 -21.08 -11.98
N ASP A 203 -20.59 -20.16 -12.47
CA ASP A 203 -21.08 -19.07 -13.30
C ASP A 203 -21.65 -19.58 -14.63
N GLY A 204 -22.85 -19.12 -14.99
CA GLY A 204 -23.59 -19.58 -16.17
C GLY A 204 -24.25 -20.97 -16.04
N ALA A 205 -24.21 -21.59 -14.86
CA ALA A 205 -24.82 -22.91 -14.65
C ALA A 205 -26.34 -22.89 -14.87
N THR A 206 -26.89 -24.05 -15.28
CA THR A 206 -28.31 -24.25 -15.41
C THR A 206 -28.74 -25.41 -14.50
N TYR A 207 -29.76 -25.18 -13.71
CA TYR A 207 -30.32 -26.17 -12.78
C TYR A 207 -31.82 -26.39 -13.06
N SER A 208 -32.31 -27.57 -12.77
CA SER A 208 -33.75 -27.85 -12.88
C SER A 208 -34.52 -27.20 -11.72
N LEU A 209 -35.77 -26.82 -11.98
CA LEU A 209 -36.68 -26.27 -10.96
C LEU A 209 -36.83 -27.27 -9.79
N GLY A 210 -36.56 -26.80 -8.58
CA GLY A 210 -36.59 -27.63 -7.37
C GLY A 210 -35.40 -28.56 -7.18
N GLN A 211 -34.40 -28.54 -8.07
CA GLN A 211 -33.19 -29.36 -7.93
C GLN A 211 -32.43 -28.95 -6.65
N PRO A 212 -32.06 -29.88 -5.76
CA PRO A 212 -31.28 -29.57 -4.60
C PRO A 212 -29.82 -29.28 -5.00
N VAL A 213 -29.42 -28.01 -4.92
CA VAL A 213 -28.06 -27.54 -5.20
C VAL A 213 -27.54 -26.81 -3.97
N TYR A 214 -26.35 -27.16 -3.51
CA TYR A 214 -25.79 -26.63 -2.28
C TYR A 214 -24.65 -25.68 -2.58
N ALA A 215 -24.65 -24.53 -1.90
CA ALA A 215 -23.60 -23.53 -2.03
C ALA A 215 -22.25 -24.10 -1.58
N TRP A 216 -21.20 -23.84 -2.36
CA TRP A 216 -19.84 -24.22 -2.02
C TRP A 216 -18.87 -23.09 -2.38
N PHE A 217 -18.27 -22.49 -1.36
CA PHE A 217 -17.30 -21.44 -1.50
C PHE A 217 -16.37 -21.44 -0.28
N TYR A 218 -15.18 -20.82 -0.43
CA TYR A 218 -14.22 -20.62 0.65
C TYR A 218 -13.47 -19.31 0.44
N CYS A 219 -12.97 -18.79 1.53
CA CYS A 219 -12.18 -17.55 1.58
C CYS A 219 -10.93 -17.81 2.39
N ASP A 220 -9.84 -17.11 2.05
CA ASP A 220 -8.58 -17.15 2.77
C ASP A 220 -7.93 -15.77 2.76
N ASP A 221 -7.19 -15.46 3.81
CA ASP A 221 -6.40 -14.24 3.91
C ASP A 221 -5.05 -14.52 4.54
N GLY A 222 -3.99 -14.18 3.81
CA GLY A 222 -2.62 -14.36 4.24
C GLY A 222 -2.04 -13.20 5.03
N GLY A 223 -2.76 -12.06 5.10
CA GLY A 223 -2.34 -10.83 5.75
C GLY A 223 -2.79 -10.74 7.21
N SER A 224 -3.72 -9.82 7.49
CA SER A 224 -4.29 -9.61 8.83
C SER A 224 -5.13 -10.78 9.32
N GLY A 225 -5.43 -11.71 8.45
CA GLY A 225 -6.27 -12.88 8.67
C GLY A 225 -7.74 -12.61 8.41
N LEU A 226 -8.43 -13.66 7.95
CA LEU A 226 -9.85 -13.60 7.62
C LEU A 226 -10.69 -13.22 8.85
N ASN A 227 -11.58 -12.25 8.69
CA ASN A 227 -12.59 -11.87 9.67
C ASN A 227 -13.98 -12.42 9.32
N GLY A 228 -14.26 -12.64 8.02
CA GLY A 228 -15.50 -13.26 7.61
C GLY A 228 -15.58 -13.62 6.14
N CYS A 229 -16.41 -14.64 5.86
CA CYS A 229 -16.70 -15.14 4.52
C CYS A 229 -18.21 -15.46 4.46
N LYS A 230 -18.99 -14.64 3.73
CA LYS A 230 -20.44 -14.70 3.74
C LYS A 230 -20.99 -14.78 2.32
N GLY A 231 -21.77 -15.83 2.03
CA GLY A 231 -22.59 -15.96 0.83
C GLY A 231 -24.05 -15.57 1.09
N ASP A 232 -24.86 -15.52 0.02
CA ASP A 232 -26.31 -15.33 0.11
C ASP A 232 -26.97 -16.41 0.98
N VAL A 233 -26.42 -17.62 0.96
CA VAL A 233 -26.66 -18.65 1.98
C VAL A 233 -25.31 -19.21 2.46
N PRO A 234 -25.23 -19.78 3.67
CA PRO A 234 -24.02 -20.42 4.16
C PRO A 234 -23.51 -21.56 3.26
N PRO A 235 -22.22 -21.93 3.31
CA PRO A 235 -21.74 -23.14 2.64
C PRO A 235 -22.53 -24.37 3.07
N ASN A 236 -22.76 -25.32 2.17
CA ASN A 236 -23.57 -26.51 2.33
C ASN A 236 -25.07 -26.25 2.57
N ASN A 237 -25.55 -25.02 2.42
CA ASN A 237 -26.95 -24.71 2.40
C ASN A 237 -27.48 -24.66 0.96
N GLN A 238 -28.76 -25.00 0.76
CA GLN A 238 -29.37 -25.03 -0.56
C GLN A 238 -29.53 -23.61 -1.11
N ILE A 239 -29.11 -23.39 -2.38
CA ILE A 239 -29.40 -22.19 -3.13
C ILE A 239 -30.83 -22.16 -3.64
N ASP A 240 -31.34 -21.01 -4.04
CA ASP A 240 -32.70 -20.87 -4.54
C ASP A 240 -32.85 -21.44 -5.95
N THR A 241 -33.43 -22.63 -6.05
CA THR A 241 -33.87 -23.27 -7.30
C THR A 241 -35.41 -23.38 -7.34
N SER A 242 -36.14 -22.73 -6.43
CA SER A 242 -37.59 -22.87 -6.26
C SER A 242 -38.42 -22.10 -7.28
N THR A 243 -37.83 -21.18 -8.02
CA THR A 243 -38.51 -20.37 -9.05
C THR A 243 -37.67 -20.28 -10.30
N LEU A 244 -38.33 -20.26 -11.47
CA LEU A 244 -37.70 -20.17 -12.78
C LEU A 244 -36.96 -18.82 -12.98
N GLY A 245 -36.01 -18.84 -13.89
CA GLY A 245 -35.32 -17.65 -14.40
C GLY A 245 -33.88 -17.52 -13.97
N THR A 246 -33.25 -16.45 -14.38
CA THR A 246 -31.86 -16.13 -14.04
C THR A 246 -31.74 -15.56 -12.64
N LYS A 247 -30.84 -16.11 -11.87
CA LYS A 247 -30.53 -15.74 -10.50
C LYS A 247 -29.06 -15.38 -10.34
N THR A 248 -28.74 -14.74 -9.23
CA THR A 248 -27.36 -14.43 -8.83
C THR A 248 -27.07 -15.04 -7.48
N PHE A 249 -25.83 -15.39 -7.26
CA PHE A 249 -25.31 -15.79 -5.97
C PHE A 249 -24.03 -15.02 -5.70
N THR A 250 -23.97 -14.33 -4.56
CA THR A 250 -22.87 -13.47 -4.21
C THR A 250 -22.20 -13.96 -2.94
N VAL A 251 -20.86 -13.93 -2.94
CA VAL A 251 -20.04 -14.15 -1.76
C VAL A 251 -19.19 -12.91 -1.51
N THR A 252 -19.07 -12.51 -0.24
CA THR A 252 -18.21 -11.42 0.20
C THR A 252 -17.29 -11.92 1.31
N ALA A 253 -16.02 -11.65 1.16
CA ALA A 253 -14.98 -11.91 2.15
C ALA A 253 -14.46 -10.58 2.71
N PHE A 254 -14.08 -10.56 3.97
CA PHE A 254 -13.44 -9.43 4.62
C PHE A 254 -12.41 -9.91 5.64
N ASP A 255 -11.28 -9.21 5.71
CA ASP A 255 -10.19 -9.45 6.64
C ASP A 255 -10.34 -8.63 7.93
N ARG A 256 -9.36 -8.72 8.82
CA ARG A 256 -9.33 -7.96 10.08
C ARG A 256 -8.84 -6.52 9.90
N ALA A 257 -8.19 -6.21 8.78
CA ALA A 257 -7.77 -4.86 8.42
C ALA A 257 -8.89 -4.04 7.74
N GLY A 258 -10.01 -4.71 7.33
CA GLY A 258 -11.16 -4.09 6.69
C GLY A 258 -11.13 -4.15 5.16
N ASN A 259 -10.16 -4.85 4.54
CA ASN A 259 -10.17 -5.07 3.11
C ASN A 259 -11.24 -6.10 2.74
N THR A 260 -11.82 -5.98 1.54
CA THR A 260 -12.93 -6.81 1.11
C THR A 260 -12.75 -7.34 -0.30
N SER A 261 -13.21 -8.57 -0.53
CA SER A 261 -13.37 -9.17 -1.86
C SER A 261 -14.80 -9.62 -2.06
N ARG A 262 -15.28 -9.55 -3.29
CA ARG A 262 -16.63 -9.95 -3.66
C ARG A 262 -16.63 -10.68 -5.00
N GLU A 263 -17.37 -11.81 -5.06
CA GLU A 263 -17.58 -12.58 -6.28
C GLU A 263 -19.07 -12.87 -6.45
N THR A 264 -19.57 -12.77 -7.69
CA THR A 264 -20.97 -12.99 -8.01
C THR A 264 -21.07 -13.88 -9.24
N HIS A 265 -21.70 -15.01 -9.09
CA HIS A 265 -22.03 -15.92 -10.18
C HIS A 265 -23.51 -15.80 -10.55
N ARG A 266 -23.80 -16.00 -11.83
CA ARG A 266 -25.16 -16.09 -12.35
C ARG A 266 -25.49 -17.53 -12.68
N TYR A 267 -26.71 -17.94 -12.42
CA TYR A 267 -27.22 -19.25 -12.81
C TYR A 267 -28.67 -19.13 -13.26
N SER A 268 -29.12 -20.10 -14.04
CA SER A 268 -30.50 -20.17 -14.53
C SER A 268 -31.23 -21.36 -13.96
N VAL A 269 -32.46 -21.16 -13.60
CA VAL A 269 -33.37 -22.25 -13.20
C VAL A 269 -34.38 -22.44 -14.31
N VAL A 270 -34.45 -23.68 -14.83
CA VAL A 270 -35.29 -24.06 -15.98
C VAL A 270 -36.17 -25.23 -15.58
N TYR A 271 -37.22 -25.52 -16.38
CA TYR A 271 -37.99 -26.75 -16.20
C TYR A 271 -37.10 -27.98 -16.43
N ASP A 272 -37.40 -29.03 -15.72
CA ASP A 272 -36.75 -30.34 -15.90
C ASP A 272 -37.36 -31.08 -17.09
N PHE A 273 -37.01 -30.67 -18.31
CA PHE A 273 -37.56 -31.21 -19.53
C PHE A 273 -36.77 -32.43 -20.03
N ALA A 274 -37.30 -33.63 -19.86
CA ALA A 274 -36.64 -34.88 -20.23
C ALA A 274 -36.77 -35.26 -21.72
N GLY A 275 -37.37 -34.40 -22.55
CA GLY A 275 -37.63 -34.66 -23.96
C GLY A 275 -39.09 -34.99 -24.27
N PHE A 276 -39.42 -35.09 -25.58
CA PHE A 276 -40.75 -35.50 -26.03
C PHE A 276 -40.89 -37.00 -26.00
N LEU A 277 -42.09 -37.45 -25.61
CA LEU A 277 -42.46 -38.86 -25.57
C LEU A 277 -43.20 -39.25 -26.84
N SER A 278 -43.29 -40.56 -27.13
CA SER A 278 -44.10 -41.11 -28.25
C SER A 278 -45.50 -40.50 -28.32
N PRO A 279 -46.02 -40.12 -29.48
CA PRO A 279 -45.54 -40.48 -30.83
C PRO A 279 -44.46 -39.59 -31.42
N ALA A 280 -44.04 -38.50 -30.74
CA ALA A 280 -42.94 -37.72 -31.23
C ALA A 280 -41.63 -38.54 -31.24
N ALA A 281 -40.87 -38.45 -32.31
CA ALA A 281 -39.53 -39.03 -32.40
C ALA A 281 -38.49 -38.07 -31.87
N ALA A 282 -37.29 -38.57 -31.51
CA ALA A 282 -36.15 -37.73 -31.17
C ALA A 282 -35.75 -36.85 -32.38
N TYR A 283 -35.73 -35.54 -32.19
CA TYR A 283 -35.35 -34.60 -33.24
C TYR A 283 -33.92 -34.89 -33.71
N PRO A 284 -33.62 -34.87 -35.02
CA PRO A 284 -34.44 -34.40 -36.14
C PRO A 284 -35.31 -35.48 -36.86
N ALA A 285 -35.47 -36.67 -36.29
CA ALA A 285 -36.35 -37.67 -36.90
C ALA A 285 -37.78 -37.20 -36.91
N ALA A 286 -38.54 -37.56 -37.97
CA ALA A 286 -39.96 -37.19 -38.14
C ALA A 286 -40.88 -38.32 -37.74
N ALA A 287 -41.88 -38.02 -36.92
CA ALA A 287 -42.97 -38.94 -36.65
C ALA A 287 -44.08 -38.80 -37.74
N ALA A 288 -44.56 -39.91 -38.31
CA ALA A 288 -45.62 -39.87 -39.30
C ALA A 288 -46.99 -39.69 -38.64
N MET A 289 -47.76 -38.68 -39.09
CA MET A 289 -49.09 -38.35 -38.56
C MET A 289 -50.07 -38.06 -39.69
N LYS A 290 -51.35 -38.25 -39.47
CA LYS A 290 -52.39 -37.92 -40.45
C LYS A 290 -52.70 -36.42 -40.43
N ALA A 291 -52.71 -35.78 -41.60
CA ALA A 291 -53.05 -34.36 -41.73
C ALA A 291 -54.57 -34.11 -41.43
N GLY A 292 -54.87 -32.95 -40.83
CA GLY A 292 -56.23 -32.53 -40.51
C GLY A 292 -56.83 -33.10 -39.21
N GLY A 293 -56.00 -33.74 -38.40
CA GLY A 293 -56.32 -34.19 -37.04
C GLY A 293 -55.56 -33.37 -35.99
N SER A 294 -55.45 -33.93 -34.79
CA SER A 294 -54.61 -33.37 -33.73
C SER A 294 -53.38 -34.26 -33.49
N VAL A 295 -52.23 -33.64 -33.30
CA VAL A 295 -51.00 -34.31 -32.95
C VAL A 295 -50.81 -34.22 -31.42
N PRO A 296 -50.73 -35.35 -30.69
CA PRO A 296 -50.45 -35.34 -29.28
C PRO A 296 -48.96 -35.20 -29.04
N LEU A 297 -48.54 -34.01 -28.58
CA LEU A 297 -47.19 -33.79 -28.09
C LEU A 297 -47.16 -34.07 -26.60
N LYS A 298 -46.39 -35.08 -26.18
CA LYS A 298 -46.29 -35.55 -24.81
C LYS A 298 -44.90 -35.28 -24.26
N PHE A 299 -44.84 -34.84 -23.00
CA PHE A 299 -43.57 -34.58 -22.29
C PHE A 299 -43.79 -34.57 -20.77
N SER A 300 -42.72 -34.66 -19.99
CA SER A 300 -42.71 -34.42 -18.55
C SER A 300 -41.85 -33.22 -18.20
N LEU A 301 -42.23 -32.54 -17.13
CA LEU A 301 -41.46 -31.49 -16.46
C LEU A 301 -41.17 -31.89 -15.01
N HIS A 302 -41.21 -33.19 -14.70
CA HIS A 302 -41.05 -33.77 -13.36
C HIS A 302 -41.98 -33.10 -12.33
N GLY A 303 -43.29 -33.30 -12.56
CA GLY A 303 -44.36 -32.78 -11.73
C GLY A 303 -45.29 -31.82 -12.45
N ASP A 304 -46.41 -31.49 -11.78
CA ASP A 304 -47.36 -30.51 -12.28
C ASP A 304 -46.86 -29.09 -12.08
N GLN A 305 -46.53 -28.43 -13.18
CA GLN A 305 -46.09 -27.05 -13.23
C GLN A 305 -47.24 -26.06 -13.61
N GLY A 306 -48.47 -26.55 -13.55
CA GLY A 306 -49.68 -25.82 -13.94
C GLY A 306 -49.91 -25.79 -15.46
N SER A 307 -50.89 -25.01 -15.90
CA SER A 307 -51.25 -24.89 -17.31
C SER A 307 -50.54 -23.79 -18.07
N ASP A 308 -49.84 -22.89 -17.36
CA ASP A 308 -49.19 -21.70 -17.93
C ASP A 308 -47.69 -21.92 -18.07
N ILE A 309 -47.31 -22.97 -18.80
CA ILE A 309 -45.92 -23.41 -18.97
C ILE A 309 -45.28 -22.93 -20.28
N PHE A 310 -46.07 -22.38 -21.19
CA PHE A 310 -45.57 -21.92 -22.48
C PHE A 310 -45.31 -20.41 -22.51
N SER A 311 -44.31 -20.00 -23.24
CA SER A 311 -44.10 -18.62 -23.58
C SER A 311 -45.19 -18.10 -24.54
N GLU A 312 -45.39 -16.78 -24.60
CA GLU A 312 -46.34 -16.16 -25.53
C GLU A 312 -46.03 -16.57 -26.98
N GLY A 313 -47.09 -16.94 -27.73
CA GLY A 313 -46.95 -17.40 -29.10
C GLY A 313 -46.53 -18.88 -29.26
N SER A 314 -46.23 -19.58 -28.18
CA SER A 314 -45.84 -20.99 -28.18
C SER A 314 -47.01 -21.88 -27.71
N PRO A 315 -47.08 -23.16 -28.15
CA PRO A 315 -46.32 -23.79 -29.23
C PRO A 315 -46.67 -23.27 -30.63
N GLY A 316 -45.74 -23.41 -31.61
CA GLY A 316 -45.94 -22.91 -32.96
C GLY A 316 -45.42 -23.88 -34.03
N TRP A 317 -46.09 -23.90 -35.19
CA TRP A 317 -45.70 -24.72 -36.34
C TRP A 317 -44.80 -23.95 -37.30
N ILE A 318 -43.73 -24.56 -37.76
CA ILE A 318 -42.85 -24.06 -38.84
C ILE A 318 -42.63 -25.15 -39.89
N PRO A 319 -42.38 -24.81 -41.17
CA PRO A 319 -41.91 -25.80 -42.15
C PRO A 319 -40.58 -26.44 -41.71
N CYS A 320 -40.38 -27.74 -42.06
CA CYS A 320 -39.12 -28.40 -41.73
C CYS A 320 -37.92 -27.66 -42.30
N GLY A 321 -36.89 -27.42 -41.45
CA GLY A 321 -35.68 -26.66 -41.82
C GLY A 321 -35.81 -25.16 -41.77
N ALA A 322 -36.97 -24.59 -41.50
CA ALA A 322 -37.11 -23.17 -41.23
C ALA A 322 -36.56 -22.82 -39.83
N LEU A 323 -35.99 -21.63 -39.72
CA LEU A 323 -35.42 -21.14 -38.44
C LEU A 323 -36.43 -20.28 -37.68
N ASP A 324 -37.31 -19.57 -38.40
CA ASP A 324 -38.28 -18.62 -37.89
C ASP A 324 -39.64 -18.70 -38.63
N GLY A 325 -40.55 -17.81 -38.31
CA GLY A 325 -41.85 -17.71 -39.00
C GLY A 325 -42.87 -18.71 -38.47
N SER A 326 -42.83 -19.02 -37.16
CA SER A 326 -43.79 -19.91 -36.52
C SER A 326 -45.20 -19.34 -36.57
N THR A 327 -46.16 -20.17 -36.95
CA THR A 327 -47.60 -19.89 -36.76
C THR A 327 -48.07 -20.59 -35.47
N ARG A 328 -48.68 -19.84 -34.58
CA ARG A 328 -49.22 -20.39 -33.34
C ARG A 328 -50.04 -21.67 -33.62
N ALA A 329 -49.74 -22.71 -32.88
CA ALA A 329 -50.52 -23.95 -32.94
C ALA A 329 -51.75 -23.83 -32.07
N ASP A 330 -52.95 -23.93 -32.66
CA ASP A 330 -54.16 -24.13 -31.86
C ASP A 330 -54.12 -25.48 -31.18
N GLY A 331 -54.50 -25.52 -29.90
CA GLY A 331 -54.45 -26.76 -29.16
C GLY A 331 -54.88 -26.62 -27.70
N SER A 332 -54.93 -27.75 -27.01
CA SER A 332 -55.24 -27.81 -25.58
C SER A 332 -54.18 -28.56 -24.84
N LEU A 333 -53.79 -28.03 -23.66
CA LEU A 333 -52.85 -28.65 -22.74
C LEU A 333 -53.59 -29.34 -21.62
N SER A 334 -53.17 -30.56 -21.26
CA SER A 334 -53.61 -31.28 -20.09
C SER A 334 -52.45 -31.95 -19.38
N TYR A 335 -52.56 -32.11 -18.08
CA TYR A 335 -51.61 -32.84 -17.25
C TYR A 335 -52.22 -34.12 -16.67
N ASN A 336 -51.51 -35.22 -16.71
CA ASN A 336 -51.87 -36.48 -16.09
C ASN A 336 -50.91 -36.79 -14.95
N ALA A 337 -51.39 -36.63 -13.71
CA ALA A 337 -50.58 -36.79 -12.51
C ALA A 337 -50.07 -38.24 -12.29
N SER A 338 -50.86 -39.25 -12.66
CA SER A 338 -50.44 -40.65 -12.47
C SER A 338 -49.34 -41.09 -13.42
N ALA A 339 -49.20 -40.42 -14.57
CA ALA A 339 -48.18 -40.69 -15.57
C ALA A 339 -47.08 -39.62 -15.58
N ASP A 340 -47.15 -38.61 -14.71
CA ASP A 340 -46.30 -37.42 -14.71
C ASP A 340 -46.05 -36.86 -16.12
N ARG A 341 -47.17 -36.50 -16.79
CA ARG A 341 -47.09 -36.20 -18.22
C ARG A 341 -48.04 -35.11 -18.66
N TYR A 342 -47.50 -34.12 -19.32
CA TYR A 342 -48.23 -33.16 -20.13
C TYR A 342 -48.57 -33.73 -21.50
N THR A 343 -49.74 -33.38 -22.00
CA THR A 343 -50.15 -33.66 -23.37
C THR A 343 -50.73 -32.39 -23.99
N TYR A 344 -50.07 -31.89 -25.03
CA TYR A 344 -50.56 -30.79 -25.84
C TYR A 344 -51.12 -31.37 -27.14
N LEU A 345 -52.43 -31.20 -27.37
CA LEU A 345 -53.09 -31.63 -28.59
C LEU A 345 -53.02 -30.51 -29.64
N ALA A 346 -52.01 -30.54 -30.49
CA ALA A 346 -51.78 -29.53 -31.51
C ALA A 346 -52.65 -29.80 -32.76
N ALA A 347 -53.49 -28.85 -33.14
CA ALA A 347 -54.31 -28.94 -34.35
C ALA A 347 -53.44 -28.87 -35.61
N THR A 348 -53.84 -29.61 -36.66
CA THR A 348 -53.17 -29.66 -37.96
C THR A 348 -54.15 -29.37 -39.11
N SER A 349 -53.64 -28.85 -40.22
CA SER A 349 -54.46 -28.61 -41.42
C SER A 349 -54.43 -29.78 -42.40
N LYS A 350 -55.57 -30.07 -43.02
CA LYS A 350 -55.64 -31.04 -44.12
C LYS A 350 -54.72 -30.73 -45.29
N SER A 351 -54.46 -29.43 -45.50
CA SER A 351 -53.55 -28.92 -46.56
C SER A 351 -52.08 -29.29 -46.33
N TRP A 352 -51.72 -29.84 -45.15
CA TRP A 352 -50.35 -30.24 -44.84
C TRP A 352 -50.00 -31.67 -45.29
N ALA A 353 -50.98 -32.39 -45.88
CA ALA A 353 -50.69 -33.71 -46.43
C ALA A 353 -49.55 -33.70 -47.46
N GLY A 354 -48.56 -34.58 -47.25
CA GLY A 354 -47.33 -34.63 -48.04
C GLY A 354 -46.23 -33.62 -47.62
N THR A 355 -46.45 -32.88 -46.56
CA THR A 355 -45.45 -31.91 -46.02
C THR A 355 -44.81 -32.35 -44.73
N CYS A 356 -43.67 -31.72 -44.37
CA CYS A 356 -43.01 -31.88 -43.11
C CYS A 356 -43.08 -30.55 -42.34
N ARG A 357 -43.34 -30.62 -41.01
CA ARG A 357 -43.35 -29.47 -40.12
C ARG A 357 -42.70 -29.78 -38.79
N ASP A 358 -42.08 -28.79 -38.20
CA ASP A 358 -41.59 -28.80 -36.82
C ASP A 358 -42.61 -28.10 -35.92
N LEU A 359 -42.97 -28.72 -34.81
CA LEU A 359 -43.67 -28.08 -33.70
C LEU A 359 -42.61 -27.58 -32.74
N VAL A 360 -42.51 -26.27 -32.64
CA VAL A 360 -41.55 -25.55 -31.78
C VAL A 360 -42.28 -25.19 -30.49
N VAL A 361 -41.72 -25.63 -29.38
CA VAL A 361 -42.22 -25.36 -28.04
C VAL A 361 -41.21 -24.51 -27.30
N THR A 362 -41.56 -23.29 -27.00
CA THR A 362 -40.78 -22.44 -26.11
C THR A 362 -41.50 -22.38 -24.76
N LEU A 363 -40.79 -22.83 -23.72
CA LEU A 363 -41.31 -22.83 -22.36
C LEU A 363 -41.07 -21.46 -21.69
N ARG A 364 -41.76 -21.18 -20.57
CA ARG A 364 -41.64 -19.91 -19.85
C ARG A 364 -40.28 -19.68 -19.25
N ASP A 365 -39.46 -20.67 -19.10
CA ASP A 365 -38.05 -20.56 -18.71
C ASP A 365 -37.14 -20.09 -19.85
N GLY A 366 -37.67 -19.86 -21.05
CA GLY A 366 -36.97 -19.48 -22.27
C GLY A 366 -36.36 -20.64 -23.05
N THR A 367 -36.46 -21.87 -22.57
CA THR A 367 -35.93 -23.03 -23.30
C THR A 367 -36.82 -23.37 -24.49
N THR A 368 -36.21 -23.79 -25.59
CA THR A 368 -36.91 -24.11 -26.84
C THR A 368 -36.64 -25.54 -27.28
N HIS A 369 -37.68 -26.26 -27.52
CA HIS A 369 -37.66 -27.67 -27.90
C HIS A 369 -38.40 -27.89 -29.21
N ARG A 370 -37.98 -28.84 -30.06
CA ARG A 370 -38.58 -29.11 -31.38
C ARG A 370 -38.94 -30.55 -31.52
N ALA A 371 -40.14 -30.79 -32.06
CA ALA A 371 -40.60 -32.12 -32.49
C ALA A 371 -40.97 -32.08 -33.96
N ARG A 372 -40.48 -33.03 -34.77
CA ARG A 372 -40.68 -33.07 -36.22
C ARG A 372 -41.77 -34.08 -36.60
N PHE A 373 -42.62 -33.67 -37.52
CA PHE A 373 -43.74 -34.49 -38.01
C PHE A 373 -43.80 -34.47 -39.55
N SER A 374 -43.98 -35.64 -40.14
CA SER A 374 -44.34 -35.79 -41.54
C SER A 374 -45.83 -36.11 -41.68
N PHE A 375 -46.56 -35.39 -42.52
CA PHE A 375 -47.99 -35.49 -42.63
C PHE A 375 -48.40 -36.35 -43.83
N THR A 376 -49.14 -37.44 -43.55
CA THR A 376 -49.76 -38.31 -44.56
C THR A 376 -51.18 -37.85 -44.87
N LYS A 377 -51.76 -38.37 -46.00
CA LYS A 377 -53.13 -38.10 -46.40
C LYS A 377 -54.12 -38.74 -45.42
#